data_3275af87734a125a6b35e0cd1165a4d7
#
_entry.id   3275af87734a125a6b35e0cd1165a4d7
#
_cell.length_a   1.000
_cell.length_b   1.000
_cell.length_c   1.000
_cell.angle_alpha   90.00
_cell.angle_beta   90.00
_cell.angle_gamma   90.00
#
_symmetry.space_group_name_H-M   'P 1'
#
loop_
_entity.id
_entity.type
_entity.pdbx_description
1 polymer ?
#
loop_
_entity_poly.entity_id
_entity_poly.type
_entity_poly.pdbx_seq_one_letter_code
_entity_poly.pdbx_strand_id
1 'polypeptide(L)' 'MTQQTFSKFELVSLGSFPGPTRDLFKVALDDDKQYTLAEANAAVAQFKEDLF' A
#
# COMPACT_ATOMS: atom_id res chain seq x y z
N MET A 1 18.79 0.80 12.21
CA MET A 1 17.72 -0.21 12.23
C MET A 1 17.10 -0.29 10.86
N THR A 2 16.96 -1.49 10.33
CA THR A 2 16.49 -1.68 8.96
C THR A 2 14.95 -1.72 8.94
N GLN A 3 14.35 -0.88 8.11
CA GLN A 3 12.91 -0.93 7.92
C GLN A 3 12.56 -2.07 6.97
N GLN A 4 11.52 -2.80 7.30
CA GLN A 4 11.05 -3.88 6.45
C GLN A 4 10.20 -3.31 5.32
N THR A 5 10.49 -3.76 4.09
CA THR A 5 9.73 -3.32 2.93
C THR A 5 8.94 -4.49 2.36
N PHE A 6 7.87 -4.16 1.64
CA PHE A 6 6.96 -5.13 1.06
C PHE A 6 6.65 -4.73 -0.38
N SER A 7 6.47 -5.72 -1.23
CA SER A 7 5.98 -5.47 -2.57
C SER A 7 4.48 -5.21 -2.53
N LYS A 8 3.96 -4.65 -3.62
CA LYS A 8 2.52 -4.46 -3.77
C LYS A 8 1.77 -5.78 -3.56
N PHE A 9 2.26 -6.85 -4.17
CA PHE A 9 1.63 -8.17 -4.04
C PHE A 9 1.56 -8.60 -2.58
N GLU A 10 2.66 -8.42 -1.85
CA GLU A 10 2.70 -8.79 -0.45
C GLU A 10 1.70 -7.99 0.37
N LEU A 11 1.62 -6.69 0.14
CA LEU A 11 0.70 -5.82 0.87
C LEU A 11 -0.75 -6.18 0.59
N VAL A 12 -1.07 -6.47 -0.66
CA VAL A 12 -2.43 -6.87 -1.04
C VAL A 12 -2.79 -8.22 -0.43
N SER A 13 -1.82 -9.12 -0.30
CA SER A 13 -2.04 -10.46 0.22
C SER A 13 -2.08 -10.52 1.74
N LEU A 14 -1.58 -9.50 2.44
CA LEU A 14 -1.61 -9.47 3.89
C LEU A 14 -3.05 -9.40 4.40
N GLY A 15 -3.41 -10.30 5.29
CA GLY A 15 -4.73 -10.31 5.87
C GLY A 15 -4.95 -9.25 6.96
N SER A 16 -3.93 -8.42 7.20
CA SER A 16 -3.99 -7.38 8.24
C SER A 16 -4.81 -6.17 7.85
N PHE A 17 -5.11 -6.01 6.56
CA PHE A 17 -5.81 -4.82 6.06
C PHE A 17 -7.22 -5.16 5.64
N PRO A 18 -8.18 -4.22 5.85
CA PRO A 18 -9.54 -4.39 5.36
C PRO A 18 -9.56 -4.50 3.83
N GLY A 19 -10.59 -5.13 3.28
CA GLY A 19 -10.76 -5.29 1.84
C GLY A 19 -10.68 -3.99 1.06
N PRO A 20 -11.40 -2.93 1.49
CA PRO A 20 -11.32 -1.64 0.79
C PRO A 20 -9.90 -1.07 0.74
N THR A 21 -9.14 -1.21 1.84
CA THR A 21 -7.75 -0.75 1.88
C THR A 21 -6.89 -1.54 0.91
N ARG A 22 -7.09 -2.85 0.84
CA ARG A 22 -6.33 -3.69 -0.09
C ARG A 22 -6.63 -3.34 -1.54
N ASP A 23 -7.88 -3.01 -1.83
CA ASP A 23 -8.24 -2.56 -3.18
C ASP A 23 -7.53 -1.26 -3.54
N LEU A 24 -7.40 -0.35 -2.58
CA LEU A 24 -6.66 0.88 -2.80
C LEU A 24 -5.17 0.62 -3.04
N PHE A 25 -4.61 -0.35 -2.36
CA PHE A 25 -3.22 -0.74 -2.63
C PHE A 25 -3.04 -1.19 -4.07
N LYS A 26 -4.00 -1.91 -4.63
CA LYS A 26 -3.91 -2.40 -6.00
C LYS A 26 -3.77 -1.27 -7.02
N VAL A 27 -4.38 -0.13 -6.76
CA VAL A 27 -4.37 0.99 -7.69
C VAL A 27 -3.39 2.08 -7.31
N ALA A 28 -3.03 2.20 -6.03
CA ALA A 28 -2.16 3.27 -5.55
C ALA A 28 -0.68 2.90 -5.60
N LEU A 29 -0.35 1.61 -5.58
CA LEU A 29 1.04 1.16 -5.51
C LEU A 29 1.52 0.65 -6.86
N ASP A 30 2.84 0.76 -7.09
CA ASP A 30 3.47 0.25 -8.29
C ASP A 30 3.96 -1.17 -8.08
N ASP A 31 3.80 -2.02 -9.10
CA ASP A 31 4.23 -3.42 -9.03
C ASP A 31 5.74 -3.56 -8.89
N ASP A 32 6.49 -2.61 -9.43
CA ASP A 32 7.94 -2.68 -9.51
C ASP A 32 8.64 -2.10 -8.29
N LYS A 33 7.88 -1.57 -7.33
CA LYS A 33 8.44 -0.89 -6.18
C LYS A 33 8.15 -1.66 -4.90
N GLN A 34 8.95 -1.35 -3.88
CA GLN A 34 8.71 -1.86 -2.54
C GLN A 34 8.42 -0.70 -1.61
N TYR A 35 7.62 -0.98 -0.59
CA TYR A 35 7.11 0.04 0.31
C TYR A 35 7.23 -0.43 1.75
N THR A 36 7.57 0.49 2.66
CA THR A 36 7.34 0.25 4.08
C THR A 36 5.85 0.41 4.36
N LEU A 37 5.40 -0.05 5.52
CA LEU A 37 4.00 0.13 5.89
C LEU A 37 3.61 1.61 5.91
N ALA A 38 4.51 2.46 6.41
CA ALA A 38 4.26 3.90 6.43
C ALA A 38 4.12 4.47 5.02
N GLU A 39 4.99 4.04 4.11
CA GLU A 39 4.94 4.49 2.72
C GLU A 39 3.67 4.03 2.03
N ALA A 40 3.27 2.79 2.28
CA ALA A 40 2.04 2.26 1.69
C ALA A 40 0.82 3.04 2.19
N ASN A 41 0.76 3.33 3.47
CA ASN A 41 -0.33 4.12 4.03
C ASN A 41 -0.34 5.54 3.45
N ALA A 42 0.83 6.14 3.29
CA ALA A 42 0.93 7.47 2.71
C ALA A 42 0.46 7.49 1.25
N ALA A 43 0.81 6.45 0.49
CA ALA A 43 0.38 6.34 -0.89
C ALA A 43 -1.13 6.22 -1.00
N VAL A 44 -1.74 5.43 -0.13
CA VAL A 44 -3.20 5.28 -0.10
C VAL A 44 -3.87 6.59 0.29
N ALA A 45 -3.34 7.28 1.29
CA ALA A 45 -3.88 8.55 1.72
C ALA A 45 -3.83 9.58 0.61
N GLN A 46 -2.71 9.65 -0.10
CA GLN A 46 -2.55 10.56 -1.23
C GLN A 46 -3.53 10.22 -2.35
N PHE A 47 -3.72 8.93 -2.61
CA PHE A 47 -4.64 8.48 -3.64
C PHE A 47 -6.08 8.90 -3.31
N LYS A 48 -6.48 8.76 -2.06
CA LYS A 48 -7.81 9.18 -1.61
C LYS A 48 -8.01 10.68 -1.77
N GLU A 49 -6.99 11.47 -1.45
CA GLU A 49 -7.07 12.93 -1.59
C GLU A 49 -7.27 13.32 -3.05
N ASP A 50 -6.60 12.61 -3.96
CA ASP A 50 -6.72 12.91 -5.38
C ASP A 50 -8.09 12.55 -5.94
N LEU A 51 -8.78 11.56 -5.33
CA LEU A 51 -10.09 11.12 -5.79
C LEU A 51 -11.23 11.89 -5.13
N PHE A 52 -11.03 12.27 -3.89
CA PHE A 52 -12.07 12.89 -3.07
C PHE A 52 -11.64 14.28 -2.62
#